data_014c1dc716f4aee9777231bc9b7f84fd
#
_entry.id   014c1dc716f4aee9777231bc9b7f84fd
#
_cell.length_a   1.000
_cell.length_b   1.000
_cell.length_c   1.000
_cell.angle_alpha   90.00
_cell.angle_beta   90.00
_cell.angle_gamma   90.00
#
_symmetry.space_group_name_H-M   'P 1'
#
loop_
_entity.id
_entity.type
_entity.pdbx_description
1 polymer ?
#
loop_
_entity_poly.entity_id
_entity_poly.type
_entity_poly.pdbx_seq_one_letter_code
_entity_poly.pdbx_strand_id
1 'polypeptide(L)'
;MGSILMATKGMILVTGCSGLVGTHLCQKLEEYGYSVVGVDIQFSPALPATEQFQYHNIDLRDADDVRVLFDQYEFKAVINAFGVKGSPIRAKEKPIDFLEPSIKVNTNIIDNCVRTNCWLVYMSSVGVYEPAEVFEESSVWKTLPSPNDWFPSWSKRIPELYLEAYKVQEKYKKYTIVRPANIFGEYDNFGEGATVIGATCRKVYESDGEIEAWG
;
A
#
# COMPACT_ATOMS: atom_id res chain seq x y z
N MET A 1 -23.07 33.23 1.36
CA MET A 1 -21.69 33.19 1.84
C MET A 1 -20.94 32.27 0.89
N GLY A 2 -20.17 32.84 -0.05
CA GLY A 2 -19.39 32.04 -0.97
C GLY A 2 -18.22 31.38 -0.23
N SER A 3 -18.15 30.06 -0.22
CA SER A 3 -16.95 29.35 0.23
C SER A 3 -15.81 29.75 -0.67
N ILE A 4 -14.80 30.40 -0.11
CA ILE A 4 -13.52 30.59 -0.80
C ILE A 4 -12.95 29.17 -0.93
N LEU A 5 -13.11 28.57 -2.11
CA LEU A 5 -12.38 27.35 -2.49
C LEU A 5 -10.90 27.69 -2.41
N MET A 6 -10.25 27.30 -1.33
CA MET A 6 -8.80 27.38 -1.25
C MET A 6 -8.23 26.51 -2.38
N ALA A 7 -7.35 27.09 -3.19
CA ALA A 7 -6.68 26.33 -4.24
C ALA A 7 -5.97 25.12 -3.63
N THR A 8 -6.28 23.93 -4.11
CA THR A 8 -5.69 22.70 -3.61
C THR A 8 -4.19 22.64 -3.98
N LYS A 9 -3.40 21.99 -3.14
CA LYS A 9 -1.96 21.79 -3.40
C LYS A 9 -1.68 20.78 -4.54
N GLY A 10 -2.72 20.27 -5.15
CA GLY A 10 -2.71 19.26 -6.22
C GLY A 10 -3.43 17.98 -5.81
N MET A 11 -3.60 17.08 -6.75
CA MET A 11 -4.34 15.83 -6.57
C MET A 11 -3.39 14.66 -6.32
N ILE A 12 -3.71 13.84 -5.32
CA ILE A 12 -2.94 12.65 -4.93
C ILE A 12 -3.83 11.43 -5.09
N LEU A 13 -3.32 10.39 -5.76
CA LEU A 13 -3.94 9.07 -5.76
C LEU A 13 -3.44 8.25 -4.57
N VAL A 14 -4.35 7.64 -3.82
CA VAL A 14 -4.03 6.66 -2.76
C VAL A 14 -4.68 5.34 -3.12
N THR A 15 -3.88 4.32 -3.44
CA THR A 15 -4.38 2.96 -3.66
C THR A 15 -4.41 2.18 -2.35
N GLY A 16 -5.36 1.23 -2.23
CA GLY A 16 -5.57 0.56 -0.94
C GLY A 16 -6.07 1.54 0.13
N CYS A 17 -6.88 2.52 -0.27
CA CYS A 17 -7.31 3.64 0.57
C CYS A 17 -8.15 3.21 1.77
N SER A 18 -8.83 2.07 1.70
CA SER A 18 -9.65 1.52 2.79
C SER A 18 -8.87 0.67 3.80
N GLY A 19 -7.57 0.42 3.55
CA GLY A 19 -6.68 -0.26 4.47
C GLY A 19 -6.17 0.66 5.59
N LEU A 20 -5.50 0.06 6.61
CA LEU A 20 -4.90 0.79 7.73
C LEU A 20 -4.10 2.03 7.29
N VAL A 21 -3.12 1.85 6.44
CA VAL A 21 -2.23 2.94 6.00
C VAL A 21 -2.99 3.90 5.07
N GLY A 22 -3.78 3.35 4.14
CA GLY A 22 -4.52 4.15 3.16
C GLY A 22 -5.52 5.10 3.79
N THR A 23 -6.27 4.65 4.80
CA THR A 23 -7.24 5.48 5.53
C THR A 23 -6.56 6.67 6.20
N HIS A 24 -5.47 6.43 6.95
CA HIS A 24 -4.71 7.50 7.58
C HIS A 24 -4.09 8.47 6.56
N LEU A 25 -3.60 7.94 5.42
CA LEU A 25 -3.06 8.79 4.36
C LEU A 25 -4.13 9.71 3.77
N CYS A 26 -5.32 9.17 3.46
CA CYS A 26 -6.42 9.98 2.91
C CYS A 26 -6.78 11.14 3.86
N GLN A 27 -6.96 10.86 5.15
CA GLN A 27 -7.26 11.86 6.16
C GLN A 27 -6.15 12.92 6.26
N LYS A 28 -4.89 12.50 6.37
CA LYS A 28 -3.75 13.41 6.53
C LYS A 28 -3.48 14.26 5.29
N LEU A 29 -3.62 13.71 4.10
CA LEU A 29 -3.43 14.46 2.86
C LEU A 29 -4.45 15.61 2.74
N GLU A 30 -5.72 15.37 3.09
CA GLU A 30 -6.73 16.43 3.14
C GLU A 30 -6.40 17.50 4.18
N GLU A 31 -6.00 17.10 5.40
CA GLU A 31 -5.55 18.05 6.43
C GLU A 31 -4.40 18.95 5.92
N TYR A 32 -3.54 18.41 5.06
CA TYR A 32 -2.47 19.17 4.41
C TYR A 32 -2.92 19.96 3.18
N GLY A 33 -4.20 19.91 2.80
CA GLY A 33 -4.79 20.71 1.73
C GLY A 33 -4.59 20.12 0.33
N TYR A 34 -4.43 18.81 0.21
CA TYR A 34 -4.47 18.10 -1.06
C TYR A 34 -5.89 17.63 -1.40
N SER A 35 -6.22 17.54 -2.68
CA SER A 35 -7.34 16.73 -3.14
C SER A 35 -6.90 15.28 -3.25
N VAL A 36 -7.76 14.35 -2.82
CA VAL A 36 -7.40 12.93 -2.76
C VAL A 36 -8.38 12.11 -3.58
N VAL A 37 -7.84 11.26 -4.44
CA VAL A 37 -8.56 10.17 -5.08
C VAL A 37 -8.15 8.88 -4.37
N GLY A 38 -9.09 8.25 -3.69
CA GLY A 38 -8.90 6.96 -3.02
C GLY A 38 -9.44 5.82 -3.87
N VAL A 39 -8.66 4.77 -4.05
CA VAL A 39 -9.07 3.57 -4.80
C VAL A 39 -8.91 2.33 -3.95
N ASP A 40 -9.98 1.54 -3.88
CA ASP A 40 -10.01 0.22 -3.25
C ASP A 40 -11.17 -0.60 -3.83
N ILE A 41 -11.13 -1.92 -3.67
CA ILE A 41 -12.26 -2.82 -4.00
C ILE A 41 -13.33 -2.86 -2.90
N GLN A 42 -13.02 -2.31 -1.73
CA GLN A 42 -13.93 -2.23 -0.59
C GLN A 42 -13.97 -0.80 -0.07
N PHE A 43 -15.16 -0.33 0.27
CA PHE A 43 -15.32 0.98 0.91
C PHE A 43 -15.13 0.88 2.42
N SER A 44 -14.40 1.82 3.01
CA SER A 44 -14.30 1.98 4.47
C SER A 44 -15.08 3.23 4.92
N PRO A 45 -15.98 3.13 5.92
CA PRO A 45 -16.67 4.30 6.46
C PRO A 45 -15.74 5.28 7.20
N ALA A 46 -14.49 4.89 7.45
CA ALA A 46 -13.47 5.75 8.05
C ALA A 46 -12.80 6.69 7.05
N LEU A 47 -13.08 6.54 5.75
CA LEU A 47 -12.58 7.44 4.71
C LEU A 47 -13.21 8.85 4.87
N PRO A 48 -12.51 9.91 4.46
CA PRO A 48 -13.04 11.27 4.51
C PRO A 48 -14.36 11.41 3.75
N ALA A 49 -15.29 12.21 4.29
CA ALA A 49 -16.57 12.53 3.65
C ALA A 49 -16.61 14.03 3.30
N THR A 50 -15.65 14.47 2.50
CA THR A 50 -15.48 15.88 2.12
C THR A 50 -15.55 16.05 0.59
N GLU A 51 -15.67 17.27 0.11
CA GLU A 51 -15.63 17.57 -1.33
C GLU A 51 -14.24 17.39 -1.95
N GLN A 52 -13.18 17.29 -1.12
CA GLN A 52 -11.80 17.11 -1.57
C GLN A 52 -11.40 15.64 -1.71
N PHE A 53 -12.23 14.71 -1.21
CA PHE A 53 -12.01 13.28 -1.30
C PHE A 53 -12.99 12.63 -2.29
N GLN A 54 -12.45 11.82 -3.20
CA GLN A 54 -13.23 11.04 -4.14
C GLN A 54 -12.85 9.56 -4.00
N TYR A 55 -13.84 8.71 -3.77
CA TYR A 55 -13.64 7.26 -3.72
C TYR A 55 -14.04 6.61 -5.04
N HIS A 56 -13.18 5.73 -5.54
CA HIS A 56 -13.46 4.88 -6.69
C HIS A 56 -13.34 3.39 -6.29
N ASN A 57 -14.38 2.64 -6.59
CA ASN A 57 -14.36 1.17 -6.46
C ASN A 57 -13.79 0.60 -7.76
N ILE A 58 -12.50 0.33 -7.78
CA ILE A 58 -11.78 -0.17 -8.95
C ILE A 58 -10.88 -1.34 -8.53
N ASP A 59 -10.93 -2.43 -9.30
CA ASP A 59 -9.96 -3.50 -9.19
C ASP A 59 -8.69 -3.13 -9.97
N LEU A 60 -7.66 -2.72 -9.25
CA LEU A 60 -6.40 -2.30 -9.85
C LEU A 60 -5.61 -3.41 -10.56
N ARG A 61 -6.11 -4.66 -10.55
CA ARG A 61 -5.57 -5.74 -11.39
C ARG A 61 -5.97 -5.59 -12.85
N ASP A 62 -7.05 -4.86 -13.12
CA ASP A 62 -7.46 -4.50 -14.47
C ASP A 62 -6.64 -3.32 -14.98
N ALA A 63 -5.85 -3.56 -16.03
CA ALA A 63 -4.95 -2.54 -16.57
C ALA A 63 -5.71 -1.43 -17.31
N ASP A 64 -6.86 -1.74 -17.94
CA ASP A 64 -7.65 -0.76 -18.68
C ASP A 64 -8.35 0.19 -17.71
N ASP A 65 -8.91 -0.32 -16.60
CA ASP A 65 -9.52 0.50 -15.56
C ASP A 65 -8.49 1.44 -14.91
N VAL A 66 -7.28 0.94 -14.63
CA VAL A 66 -6.19 1.78 -14.10
C VAL A 66 -5.80 2.86 -15.11
N ARG A 67 -5.71 2.51 -16.39
CA ARG A 67 -5.39 3.48 -17.44
C ARG A 67 -6.46 4.58 -17.53
N VAL A 68 -7.75 4.22 -17.53
CA VAL A 68 -8.86 5.16 -17.54
C VAL A 68 -8.80 6.11 -16.36
N LEU A 69 -8.49 5.60 -15.15
CA LEU A 69 -8.31 6.41 -13.95
C LEU A 69 -7.20 7.47 -14.14
N PHE A 70 -6.05 7.08 -14.69
CA PHE A 70 -4.94 8.00 -14.93
C PHE A 70 -5.18 8.96 -16.11
N ASP A 71 -6.09 8.64 -17.03
CA ASP A 71 -6.50 9.55 -18.12
C ASP A 71 -7.56 10.55 -17.64
N GLN A 72 -8.31 10.21 -16.58
CA GLN A 72 -9.34 11.07 -16.00
C GLN A 72 -8.76 12.16 -15.09
N TYR A 73 -7.63 11.92 -14.44
CA TYR A 73 -7.04 12.80 -13.44
C TYR A 73 -5.57 13.11 -13.73
N GLU A 74 -5.16 14.35 -13.46
CA GLU A 74 -3.76 14.73 -13.44
C GLU A 74 -3.21 14.61 -12.00
N PHE A 75 -2.57 13.47 -11.71
CA PHE A 75 -2.01 13.23 -10.39
C PHE A 75 -0.63 13.90 -10.23
N LYS A 76 -0.50 14.69 -9.18
CA LYS A 76 0.80 15.22 -8.72
C LYS A 76 1.68 14.10 -8.20
N ALA A 77 1.09 13.16 -7.46
CA ALA A 77 1.74 11.98 -6.95
C ALA A 77 0.74 10.83 -6.75
N VAL A 78 1.27 9.62 -6.71
CA VAL A 78 0.56 8.39 -6.37
C VAL A 78 1.21 7.80 -5.12
N ILE A 79 0.42 7.51 -4.10
CA ILE A 79 0.86 6.72 -2.94
C ILE A 79 0.26 5.34 -3.09
N ASN A 80 1.09 4.40 -3.52
CA ASN A 80 0.65 3.02 -3.72
C ASN A 80 0.77 2.24 -2.41
N ALA A 81 -0.28 2.32 -1.59
CA ALA A 81 -0.39 1.62 -0.31
C ALA A 81 -1.10 0.26 -0.43
N PHE A 82 -1.33 -0.21 -1.65
CA PHE A 82 -1.90 -1.52 -1.89
C PHE A 82 -1.04 -2.64 -1.28
N GLY A 83 -1.71 -3.59 -0.64
CA GLY A 83 -1.06 -4.80 -0.13
C GLY A 83 -2.08 -5.88 0.23
N VAL A 84 -1.76 -7.11 -0.13
CA VAL A 84 -2.55 -8.27 0.31
C VAL A 84 -2.12 -8.62 1.72
N LYS A 85 -3.07 -8.61 2.65
CA LYS A 85 -2.85 -9.06 4.04
C LYS A 85 -3.27 -10.51 4.21
N GLY A 86 -2.63 -11.20 5.14
CA GLY A 86 -2.98 -12.55 5.53
C GLY A 86 -2.00 -13.11 6.55
N SER A 87 -2.39 -14.23 7.18
CA SER A 87 -1.52 -14.91 8.13
C SER A 87 -0.34 -15.60 7.42
N PRO A 88 0.79 -15.83 8.12
CA PRO A 88 1.90 -16.61 7.60
C PRO A 88 1.50 -18.02 7.11
N ILE A 89 0.50 -18.62 7.75
CA ILE A 89 -0.04 -19.92 7.34
C ILE A 89 -0.69 -19.80 5.96
N ARG A 90 -1.59 -18.84 5.77
CA ARG A 90 -2.24 -18.58 4.47
C ARG A 90 -1.21 -18.27 3.38
N ALA A 91 -0.17 -17.51 3.70
CA ALA A 91 0.88 -17.18 2.74
C ALA A 91 1.67 -18.41 2.26
N LYS A 92 1.81 -19.44 3.11
CA LYS A 92 2.44 -20.72 2.75
C LYS A 92 1.51 -21.65 1.97
N GLU A 93 0.24 -21.69 2.35
CA GLU A 93 -0.74 -22.60 1.74
C GLU A 93 -1.30 -22.08 0.40
N LYS A 94 -1.44 -20.78 0.28
CA LYS A 94 -2.03 -20.10 -0.87
C LYS A 94 -1.15 -18.94 -1.38
N PRO A 95 0.09 -19.22 -1.80
CA PRO A 95 1.05 -18.17 -2.17
C PRO A 95 0.62 -17.33 -3.36
N ILE A 96 -0.14 -17.89 -4.29
CA ILE A 96 -0.66 -17.18 -5.47
C ILE A 96 -1.62 -16.06 -5.06
N ASP A 97 -2.41 -16.23 -3.98
CA ASP A 97 -3.31 -15.19 -3.46
C ASP A 97 -2.56 -13.90 -3.06
N PHE A 98 -1.26 -14.02 -2.77
CA PHE A 98 -0.40 -12.88 -2.43
C PHE A 98 0.40 -12.38 -3.63
N LEU A 99 0.97 -13.29 -4.39
CA LEU A 99 1.93 -12.94 -5.45
C LEU A 99 1.24 -12.33 -6.67
N GLU A 100 0.20 -13.00 -7.18
CA GLU A 100 -0.47 -12.59 -8.43
C GLU A 100 -1.10 -11.20 -8.33
N PRO A 101 -1.99 -10.90 -7.35
CA PRO A 101 -2.59 -9.57 -7.27
C PRO A 101 -1.55 -8.48 -7.00
N SER A 102 -0.51 -8.78 -6.21
CA SER A 102 0.55 -7.80 -5.93
C SER A 102 1.35 -7.46 -7.18
N ILE A 103 1.71 -8.44 -8.00
CA ILE A 103 2.44 -8.16 -9.24
C ILE A 103 1.56 -7.33 -10.18
N LYS A 104 0.32 -7.75 -10.45
CA LYS A 104 -0.57 -7.06 -11.39
C LYS A 104 -0.83 -5.61 -10.98
N VAL A 105 -1.28 -5.41 -9.73
CA VAL A 105 -1.58 -4.05 -9.25
C VAL A 105 -0.35 -3.15 -9.31
N ASN A 106 0.78 -3.63 -8.80
CA ASN A 106 1.98 -2.79 -8.73
C ASN A 106 2.52 -2.46 -10.13
N THR A 107 2.53 -3.41 -11.06
CA THR A 107 2.96 -3.14 -12.45
C THR A 107 2.02 -2.16 -13.14
N ASN A 108 0.70 -2.33 -13.03
CA ASN A 108 -0.27 -1.41 -13.62
C ASN A 108 -0.10 0.03 -13.08
N ILE A 109 0.12 0.19 -11.78
CA ILE A 109 0.34 1.52 -11.17
C ILE A 109 1.68 2.10 -11.63
N ILE A 110 2.76 1.31 -11.63
CA ILE A 110 4.10 1.77 -12.05
C ILE A 110 4.06 2.22 -13.51
N ASP A 111 3.50 1.41 -14.42
CA ASP A 111 3.40 1.72 -15.85
C ASP A 111 2.69 3.05 -16.09
N ASN A 112 1.60 3.30 -15.38
CA ASN A 112 0.85 4.55 -15.51
C ASN A 112 1.58 5.73 -14.87
N CYS A 113 2.29 5.56 -13.76
CA CYS A 113 3.14 6.60 -13.19
C CYS A 113 4.29 6.99 -14.14
N VAL A 114 4.90 6.02 -14.80
CA VAL A 114 5.93 6.26 -15.82
C VAL A 114 5.34 7.00 -17.02
N ARG A 115 4.21 6.51 -17.55
CA ARG A 115 3.50 7.10 -18.70
C ARG A 115 3.12 8.56 -18.46
N THR A 116 2.58 8.88 -17.29
CA THR A 116 2.16 10.26 -16.93
C THR A 116 3.26 11.09 -16.30
N ASN A 117 4.43 10.48 -16.04
CA ASN A 117 5.58 11.12 -15.41
C ASN A 117 5.25 11.76 -14.05
N CYS A 118 4.29 11.20 -13.29
CA CYS A 118 3.96 11.63 -11.93
C CYS A 118 4.90 11.00 -10.89
N TRP A 119 4.90 11.52 -9.65
CA TRP A 119 5.71 10.96 -8.58
C TRP A 119 5.03 9.72 -7.98
N LEU A 120 5.78 8.64 -7.75
CA LEU A 120 5.31 7.42 -7.09
C LEU A 120 5.95 7.25 -5.71
N VAL A 121 5.14 7.09 -4.67
CA VAL A 121 5.55 6.54 -3.38
C VAL A 121 5.10 5.08 -3.34
N TYR A 122 6.04 4.16 -3.42
CA TYR A 122 5.77 2.73 -3.41
C TYR A 122 5.95 2.15 -2.02
N MET A 123 4.87 1.57 -1.45
CA MET A 123 4.90 0.89 -0.15
C MET A 123 5.36 -0.55 -0.32
N SER A 124 6.65 -0.77 -0.13
CA SER A 124 7.28 -2.07 -0.06
C SER A 124 7.11 -2.70 1.34
N SER A 125 8.09 -3.40 1.87
CA SER A 125 8.04 -4.04 3.19
C SER A 125 9.45 -4.31 3.72
N VAL A 126 9.61 -4.35 5.04
CA VAL A 126 10.82 -4.88 5.69
C VAL A 126 11.10 -6.35 5.31
N GLY A 127 10.08 -7.13 4.95
CA GLY A 127 10.24 -8.51 4.48
C GLY A 127 11.10 -8.69 3.24
N VAL A 128 11.38 -7.61 2.48
CA VAL A 128 12.29 -7.67 1.33
C VAL A 128 13.75 -7.89 1.73
N TYR A 129 14.09 -7.69 3.02
CA TYR A 129 15.41 -7.98 3.56
C TYR A 129 15.54 -9.43 4.02
N GLU A 130 16.74 -9.95 3.95
CA GLU A 130 17.13 -11.13 4.72
C GLU A 130 17.13 -10.79 6.22
N PRO A 131 16.72 -11.71 7.10
CA PRO A 131 16.78 -11.47 8.55
C PRO A 131 18.20 -11.09 9.00
N ALA A 132 18.32 -9.96 9.70
CA ALA A 132 19.56 -9.41 10.19
C ALA A 132 19.31 -8.59 11.47
N GLU A 133 20.35 -8.37 12.28
CA GLU A 133 20.26 -7.46 13.44
C GLU A 133 20.05 -6.01 13.02
N VAL A 134 20.65 -5.61 11.90
CA VAL A 134 20.53 -4.27 11.32
C VAL A 134 20.17 -4.43 9.83
N PHE A 135 19.09 -3.78 9.42
CA PHE A 135 18.68 -3.72 8.03
C PHE A 135 19.33 -2.54 7.33
N GLU A 136 20.17 -2.83 6.34
CA GLU A 136 20.78 -1.82 5.48
C GLU A 136 20.07 -1.78 4.13
N GLU A 137 19.64 -0.60 3.67
CA GLU A 137 18.95 -0.45 2.38
C GLU A 137 19.75 -1.01 1.21
N SER A 138 21.08 -0.91 1.26
CA SER A 138 21.98 -1.41 0.22
C SER A 138 22.06 -2.94 0.15
N SER A 139 21.59 -3.66 1.17
CA SER A 139 21.65 -5.13 1.24
C SER A 139 20.59 -5.82 0.38
N VAL A 140 19.48 -5.14 0.08
CA VAL A 140 18.33 -5.72 -0.62
C VAL A 140 18.72 -6.47 -1.89
N TRP A 141 19.64 -5.93 -2.67
CA TRP A 141 20.06 -6.57 -3.94
C TRP A 141 21.25 -7.52 -3.81
N LYS A 142 21.75 -7.73 -2.60
CA LYS A 142 22.87 -8.64 -2.30
C LYS A 142 22.43 -9.94 -1.64
N THR A 143 21.23 -9.96 -1.09
CA THR A 143 20.68 -11.07 -0.32
C THR A 143 19.31 -11.50 -0.87
N LEU A 144 18.77 -12.59 -0.35
CA LEU A 144 17.40 -13.02 -0.63
C LEU A 144 16.42 -12.39 0.35
N PRO A 145 15.13 -12.27 0.01
CA PRO A 145 14.12 -11.80 0.96
C PRO A 145 13.91 -12.81 2.10
N SER A 146 13.20 -12.36 3.13
CA SER A 146 12.89 -13.18 4.31
C SER A 146 12.32 -14.55 3.94
N PRO A 147 12.93 -15.66 4.38
CA PRO A 147 12.39 -17.00 4.16
C PRO A 147 11.08 -17.27 4.90
N ASN A 148 10.80 -16.50 5.98
CA ASN A 148 9.58 -16.65 6.77
C ASN A 148 8.35 -16.12 6.02
N ASP A 149 8.53 -15.07 5.20
CA ASP A 149 7.50 -14.42 4.39
C ASP A 149 7.85 -14.48 2.91
N TRP A 150 8.37 -15.59 2.43
CA TRP A 150 8.98 -15.73 1.11
C TRP A 150 8.16 -15.14 -0.04
N PHE A 151 6.92 -15.61 -0.23
CA PHE A 151 6.08 -15.15 -1.33
C PHE A 151 5.59 -13.69 -1.16
N PRO A 152 5.10 -13.27 0.01
CA PRO A 152 4.78 -11.86 0.26
C PRO A 152 5.98 -10.92 0.05
N SER A 153 7.17 -11.34 0.47
CA SER A 153 8.39 -10.56 0.31
C SER A 153 8.80 -10.40 -1.16
N TRP A 154 8.72 -11.48 -1.93
CA TRP A 154 8.95 -11.40 -3.38
C TRP A 154 7.89 -10.56 -4.09
N SER A 155 6.63 -10.62 -3.65
CA SER A 155 5.55 -9.79 -4.21
C SER A 155 5.81 -8.29 -4.07
N LYS A 156 6.61 -7.91 -3.07
CA LYS A 156 7.04 -6.52 -2.84
C LYS A 156 8.39 -6.20 -3.50
N ARG A 157 9.29 -7.16 -3.59
CA ARG A 157 10.63 -6.95 -4.17
C ARG A 157 10.63 -6.91 -5.70
N ILE A 158 9.75 -7.67 -6.35
CA ILE A 158 9.61 -7.65 -7.81
C ILE A 158 9.24 -6.26 -8.33
N PRO A 159 8.26 -5.52 -7.77
CA PRO A 159 7.98 -4.15 -8.18
C PRO A 159 9.15 -3.18 -7.95
N GLU A 160 9.98 -3.39 -6.92
CA GLU A 160 11.20 -2.58 -6.75
C GLU A 160 12.18 -2.80 -7.92
N LEU A 161 12.37 -4.06 -8.34
CA LEU A 161 13.19 -4.38 -9.51
C LEU A 161 12.59 -3.77 -10.78
N TYR A 162 11.29 -3.77 -10.92
CA TYR A 162 10.60 -3.19 -12.07
C TYR A 162 10.82 -1.66 -12.15
N LEU A 163 10.80 -0.97 -11.01
CA LEU A 163 11.17 0.45 -10.94
C LEU A 163 12.63 0.72 -11.33
N GLU A 164 13.57 -0.14 -10.88
CA GLU A 164 14.97 -0.02 -11.28
C GLU A 164 15.14 -0.24 -12.80
N ALA A 165 14.38 -1.16 -13.42
CA ALA A 165 14.39 -1.35 -14.86
C ALA A 165 13.90 -0.09 -15.61
N TYR A 166 12.81 0.54 -15.16
CA TYR A 166 12.34 1.81 -15.72
C TYR A 166 13.32 2.96 -15.52
N LYS A 167 14.00 3.00 -14.39
CA LYS A 167 15.06 3.99 -14.15
C LYS A 167 16.22 3.84 -15.15
N VAL A 168 16.58 2.61 -15.50
CA VAL A 168 17.64 2.35 -16.49
C VAL A 168 17.18 2.68 -17.90
N GLN A 169 16.02 2.15 -18.32
CA GLN A 169 15.52 2.23 -19.69
C GLN A 169 14.92 3.59 -20.01
N GLU A 170 13.91 4.03 -19.26
CA GLU A 170 13.12 5.23 -19.51
C GLU A 170 13.63 6.47 -18.76
N LYS A 171 14.71 6.32 -17.96
CA LYS A 171 15.23 7.39 -17.08
C LYS A 171 14.23 7.91 -16.06
N TYR A 172 13.17 7.14 -15.76
CA TYR A 172 12.20 7.50 -14.75
C TYR A 172 12.83 7.46 -13.35
N LYS A 173 12.81 8.60 -12.66
CA LYS A 173 13.43 8.79 -11.33
C LYS A 173 12.47 9.37 -10.30
N LYS A 174 11.21 9.58 -10.67
CA LYS A 174 10.18 10.18 -9.80
C LYS A 174 9.53 9.12 -8.91
N TYR A 175 10.33 8.38 -8.15
CA TYR A 175 9.79 7.44 -7.19
C TYR A 175 10.56 7.43 -5.87
N THR A 176 9.86 7.02 -4.83
CA THR A 176 10.40 6.74 -3.49
C THR A 176 9.89 5.37 -3.05
N ILE A 177 10.79 4.51 -2.61
CA ILE A 177 10.44 3.20 -2.05
C ILE A 177 10.46 3.35 -0.52
N VAL A 178 9.34 3.01 0.12
CA VAL A 178 9.21 2.98 1.58
C VAL A 178 9.08 1.53 2.01
N ARG A 179 9.93 1.07 2.92
CA ARG A 179 9.93 -0.30 3.44
C ARG A 179 9.54 -0.29 4.92
N PRO A 180 8.25 -0.20 5.22
CA PRO A 180 7.79 -0.16 6.60
C PRO A 180 8.07 -1.49 7.31
N ALA A 181 8.35 -1.41 8.60
CA ALA A 181 8.31 -2.53 9.51
C ALA A 181 6.84 -2.89 9.87
N ASN A 182 6.60 -3.52 11.02
CA ASN A 182 5.25 -3.86 11.42
C ASN A 182 4.45 -2.59 11.76
N ILE A 183 3.45 -2.30 10.95
CA ILE A 183 2.52 -1.19 11.17
C ILE A 183 1.27 -1.75 11.84
N PHE A 184 0.81 -1.06 12.87
CA PHE A 184 -0.44 -1.35 13.58
C PHE A 184 -1.08 -0.04 14.05
N GLY A 185 -2.36 -0.06 14.34
CA GLY A 185 -3.08 1.12 14.84
C GLY A 185 -4.56 1.08 14.56
N GLU A 186 -5.18 2.25 14.66
CA GLU A 186 -6.59 2.45 14.33
C GLU A 186 -6.84 2.06 12.87
N TYR A 187 -8.00 1.48 12.58
CA TYR A 187 -8.39 0.91 11.28
C TYR A 187 -7.63 -0.37 10.85
N ASP A 188 -6.85 -1.00 11.75
CA ASP A 188 -6.27 -2.30 11.44
C ASP A 188 -7.36 -3.40 11.42
N ASN A 189 -7.02 -4.52 10.79
CA ASN A 189 -7.89 -5.69 10.83
C ASN A 189 -7.73 -6.42 12.16
N PHE A 190 -8.79 -6.47 12.96
CA PHE A 190 -8.86 -7.24 14.21
C PHE A 190 -9.58 -8.59 14.04
N GLY A 191 -10.11 -8.88 12.84
CA GLY A 191 -10.85 -10.10 12.52
C GLY A 191 -9.95 -11.27 12.10
N GLU A 192 -10.52 -12.14 11.28
CA GLU A 192 -9.79 -13.24 10.66
C GLU A 192 -8.68 -12.71 9.75
N GLY A 193 -7.48 -13.27 9.87
CA GLY A 193 -6.30 -12.81 9.12
C GLY A 193 -5.65 -11.55 9.68
N ALA A 194 -5.99 -11.13 10.91
CA ALA A 194 -5.33 -10.04 11.61
C ALA A 194 -3.82 -10.27 11.75
N THR A 195 -3.06 -9.18 11.82
CA THR A 195 -1.65 -9.22 12.23
C THR A 195 -1.52 -9.72 13.66
N VAL A 196 -0.30 -10.12 14.07
CA VAL A 196 -0.05 -10.60 15.45
C VAL A 196 -0.55 -9.59 16.48
N ILE A 197 -0.26 -8.30 16.27
CA ILE A 197 -0.69 -7.23 17.20
C ILE A 197 -2.21 -7.07 17.18
N GLY A 198 -2.85 -7.01 16.01
CA GLY A 198 -4.32 -6.93 15.91
C GLY A 198 -5.01 -8.12 16.55
N ALA A 199 -4.52 -9.35 16.30
CA ALA A 199 -5.06 -10.56 16.91
C ALA A 199 -4.88 -10.58 18.43
N THR A 200 -3.73 -10.10 18.95
CA THR A 200 -3.45 -10.01 20.39
C THR A 200 -4.38 -8.98 21.04
N CYS A 201 -4.54 -7.79 20.44
CA CYS A 201 -5.47 -6.78 20.93
C CYS A 201 -6.90 -7.33 21.04
N ARG A 202 -7.38 -8.06 20.01
CA ARG A 202 -8.68 -8.71 20.05
C ARG A 202 -8.77 -9.74 21.19
N LYS A 203 -7.78 -10.63 21.32
CA LYS A 203 -7.74 -11.63 22.39
C LYS A 203 -7.81 -10.96 23.78
N VAL A 204 -7.04 -9.89 24.00
CA VAL A 204 -7.09 -9.14 25.27
C VAL A 204 -8.48 -8.54 25.52
N TYR A 205 -9.08 -7.94 24.50
CA TYR A 205 -10.38 -7.31 24.61
C TYR A 205 -11.52 -8.30 24.90
N GLU A 206 -11.45 -9.51 24.29
CA GLU A 206 -12.46 -10.56 24.42
C GLU A 206 -12.22 -11.49 25.64
N SER A 207 -11.06 -11.38 26.32
CA SER A 207 -10.70 -12.27 27.43
C SER A 207 -11.22 -11.78 28.78
N ASP A 208 -11.49 -12.72 29.67
CA ASP A 208 -11.85 -12.46 31.09
C ASP A 208 -10.63 -12.35 32.02
N GLY A 209 -9.42 -12.06 31.48
CA GLY A 209 -8.21 -11.76 32.28
C GLY A 209 -6.94 -12.51 31.89
N GLU A 210 -7.03 -13.66 31.23
CA GLU A 210 -5.85 -14.41 30.75
C GLU A 210 -5.92 -14.61 29.23
N ILE A 211 -4.78 -14.45 28.56
CA ILE A 211 -4.64 -14.73 27.13
C ILE A 211 -3.48 -15.69 26.88
N GLU A 212 -3.64 -16.57 25.90
CA GLU A 212 -2.55 -17.36 25.37
C GLU A 212 -1.83 -16.56 24.29
N ALA A 213 -0.56 -16.21 24.56
CA ALA A 213 0.32 -15.54 23.61
C ALA A 213 1.26 -16.58 22.97
N TRP A 214 1.35 -16.55 21.64
CA TRP A 214 2.28 -17.38 20.88
C TRP A 214 3.55 -16.57 20.63
N GLY A 215 4.68 -17.07 21.06
CA GLY A 215 6.01 -16.49 20.86
C GLY A 215 6.86 -17.33 19.93
#